data_f43a03d0261e4961e722d5d651e56e1d
#
_entry.id   f43a03d0261e4961e722d5d651e56e1d
#
_cell.length_a   1.000
_cell.length_b   1.000
_cell.length_c   1.000
_cell.angle_alpha   90.00
_cell.angle_beta   90.00
_cell.angle_gamma   90.00
#
_symmetry.space_group_name_H-M   'P 1'
#
loop_
_entity.id
_entity.type
_entity.pdbx_description
1 polymer ?
#
loop_
_entity_poly.entity_id
_entity_poly.type
_entity_poly.pdbx_seq_one_letter_code
_entity_poly.pdbx_strand_id
1 'polypeptide(L)'
;RSRVRASMGLYVPDHLASCDRATIARLVHDHPFATLITPHSPEPLVTHLPLLHVADREPHGTLFGHFARANPHAQIAAGAQAIAIFHGPHAYVSPSWYADPASAVPTWNYAVAHAHGTIELARDAAETRAVLDLMIHRFEAGRATPWKLGLDPERLAAMVGAIVGFRIRVK
;
A
#
# COMPACT_ATOMS: atom_id res chain seq x y z
N ARG A 1 -5.21 -27.01 -12.63
CA ARG A 1 -4.43 -26.82 -11.38
C ARG A 1 -3.27 -25.90 -11.72
N SER A 2 -3.48 -24.59 -11.59
CA SER A 2 -2.46 -23.56 -11.79
C SER A 2 -1.51 -23.62 -10.59
N ARG A 3 -0.25 -24.00 -10.84
CA ARG A 3 0.81 -23.86 -9.83
C ARG A 3 1.09 -22.36 -9.68
N VAL A 4 0.71 -21.79 -8.56
CA VAL A 4 1.19 -20.45 -8.16
C VAL A 4 2.71 -20.57 -8.02
N ARG A 5 3.46 -19.86 -8.88
CA ARG A 5 4.90 -19.73 -8.70
C ARG A 5 5.10 -18.97 -7.38
N ALA A 6 5.69 -19.60 -6.39
CA ALA A 6 6.21 -18.90 -5.23
C ALA A 6 7.13 -17.79 -5.74
N SER A 7 6.80 -16.53 -5.49
CA SER A 7 7.71 -15.43 -5.80
C SER A 7 8.94 -15.62 -4.92
N MET A 8 10.14 -15.52 -5.51
CA MET A 8 11.37 -15.56 -4.73
C MET A 8 11.37 -14.38 -3.76
N GLY A 9 11.03 -14.61 -2.50
CA GLY A 9 11.02 -13.57 -1.46
C GLY A 9 9.88 -13.64 -0.46
N LEU A 10 8.78 -14.37 -0.77
CA LEU A 10 7.68 -14.56 0.17
C LEU A 10 7.40 -16.06 0.36
N TYR A 11 7.62 -16.55 1.58
CA TYR A 11 7.19 -17.89 1.96
C TYR A 11 5.73 -17.86 2.39
N VAL A 12 4.87 -18.57 1.67
CA VAL A 12 3.45 -18.75 2.02
C VAL A 12 3.12 -20.22 1.86
N PRO A 13 2.72 -20.93 2.93
CA PRO A 13 2.20 -22.28 2.81
C PRO A 13 0.99 -22.34 1.86
N ASP A 14 0.92 -23.35 0.99
CA ASP A 14 -0.12 -23.44 -0.05
C ASP A 14 -1.55 -23.35 0.51
N HIS A 15 -1.80 -23.89 1.69
CA HIS A 15 -3.11 -23.86 2.33
C HIS A 15 -3.48 -22.48 2.94
N LEU A 16 -2.52 -21.57 3.06
CA LEU A 16 -2.71 -20.20 3.56
C LEU A 16 -2.64 -19.15 2.44
N ALA A 17 -2.22 -19.57 1.23
CA ALA A 17 -2.14 -18.66 0.09
C ALA A 17 -3.54 -18.28 -0.40
N SER A 18 -3.86 -16.99 -0.42
CA SER A 18 -5.06 -16.49 -1.08
C SER A 18 -4.71 -16.00 -2.49
N CYS A 19 -5.38 -16.54 -3.49
CA CYS A 19 -5.33 -16.08 -4.88
C CYS A 19 -6.59 -15.30 -5.28
N ASP A 20 -7.51 -15.08 -4.35
CA ASP A 20 -8.73 -14.32 -4.61
C ASP A 20 -8.43 -12.83 -4.62
N ARG A 21 -8.53 -12.24 -5.81
CA ARG A 21 -8.27 -10.81 -6.04
C ARG A 21 -9.21 -9.89 -5.26
N ALA A 22 -10.47 -10.29 -5.07
CA ALA A 22 -11.45 -9.48 -4.34
C ALA A 22 -11.09 -9.39 -2.86
N THR A 23 -10.65 -10.50 -2.26
CA THR A 23 -10.17 -10.54 -0.88
C THR A 23 -8.91 -9.70 -0.70
N ILE A 24 -7.94 -9.79 -1.63
CA ILE A 24 -6.72 -8.97 -1.59
C ILE A 24 -7.07 -7.48 -1.73
N ALA A 25 -7.91 -7.12 -2.70
CA ALA A 25 -8.32 -5.74 -2.91
C ALA A 25 -9.04 -5.15 -1.68
N ARG A 26 -9.90 -5.95 -1.03
CA ARG A 26 -10.57 -5.56 0.20
C ARG A 26 -9.57 -5.35 1.35
N LEU A 27 -8.60 -6.26 1.53
CA LEU A 27 -7.55 -6.10 2.54
C LEU A 27 -6.79 -4.79 2.35
N VAL A 28 -6.35 -4.49 1.14
CA VAL A 28 -5.65 -3.24 0.81
C VAL A 28 -6.56 -2.02 1.01
N HIS A 29 -7.85 -2.14 0.64
CA HIS A 29 -8.83 -1.07 0.85
C HIS A 29 -9.07 -0.76 2.32
N ASP A 30 -9.18 -1.78 3.17
CA ASP A 30 -9.51 -1.65 4.58
C ASP A 30 -8.27 -1.30 5.44
N HIS A 31 -7.07 -1.62 4.94
CA HIS A 31 -5.78 -1.38 5.59
C HIS A 31 -4.82 -0.61 4.67
N PRO A 32 -5.15 0.64 4.29
CA PRO A 32 -4.39 1.38 3.27
C PRO A 32 -3.02 1.89 3.75
N PHE A 33 -2.74 1.89 5.06
CA PHE A 33 -1.45 2.34 5.59
C PHE A 33 -0.39 1.25 5.38
N ALA A 34 0.53 1.51 4.46
CA ALA A 34 1.50 0.54 3.96
C ALA A 34 2.93 0.87 4.35
N THR A 35 3.78 -0.16 4.34
CA THR A 35 5.23 -0.02 4.34
C THR A 35 5.71 -0.14 2.91
N LEU A 36 6.24 0.95 2.34
CA LEU A 36 6.85 0.98 1.02
C LEU A 36 8.35 0.81 1.12
N ILE A 37 8.89 -0.18 0.40
CA ILE A 37 10.31 -0.52 0.38
C ILE A 37 10.81 -0.44 -1.06
N THR A 38 11.91 0.29 -1.26
CA THR A 38 12.63 0.37 -2.54
C THR A 38 14.07 -0.05 -2.31
N PRO A 39 14.61 -0.99 -3.12
CA PRO A 39 16.02 -1.34 -3.07
C PRO A 39 16.89 -0.12 -3.29
N HIS A 40 17.86 0.08 -2.42
CA HIS A 40 18.86 1.15 -2.50
C HIS A 40 20.14 0.68 -1.81
N SER A 41 21.28 1.24 -2.16
CA SER A 41 22.57 0.90 -1.55
C SER A 41 23.10 2.10 -0.76
N PRO A 42 23.66 1.91 0.44
CA PRO A 42 23.90 0.63 1.13
C PRO A 42 22.68 0.04 1.83
N GLU A 43 21.61 0.80 2.03
CA GLU A 43 20.40 0.37 2.76
C GLU A 43 19.14 0.63 1.94
N PRO A 44 18.12 -0.24 2.02
CA PRO A 44 16.85 0.00 1.34
C PRO A 44 16.17 1.25 1.89
N LEU A 45 15.48 1.97 1.03
CA LEU A 45 14.59 3.04 1.47
C LEU A 45 13.29 2.45 1.98
N VAL A 46 12.84 2.91 3.14
CA VAL A 46 11.59 2.51 3.76
C VAL A 46 10.77 3.76 4.09
N THR A 47 9.51 3.79 3.67
CA THR A 47 8.56 4.86 4.00
C THR A 47 7.22 4.24 4.38
N HIS A 48 6.63 4.74 5.45
CA HIS A 48 5.26 4.39 5.87
C HIS A 48 4.30 5.47 5.40
N LEU A 49 3.29 5.09 4.62
CA LEU A 49 2.33 6.03 4.04
C LEU A 49 1.03 5.32 3.63
N PRO A 50 -0.10 6.04 3.56
CA PRO A 50 -1.31 5.49 2.97
C PRO A 50 -1.16 5.35 1.46
N LEU A 51 -1.65 4.24 0.91
CA LEU A 51 -1.72 3.99 -0.53
C LEU A 51 -3.17 3.69 -0.93
N LEU A 52 -3.64 4.39 -1.96
CA LEU A 52 -4.95 4.15 -2.55
C LEU A 52 -4.83 3.14 -3.70
N HIS A 53 -5.50 2.01 -3.61
CA HIS A 53 -5.60 1.03 -4.69
C HIS A 53 -6.78 1.35 -5.60
N VAL A 54 -6.52 1.45 -6.91
CA VAL A 54 -7.52 1.64 -7.97
C VAL A 54 -7.38 0.49 -8.98
N ALA A 55 -8.45 -0.29 -9.12
CA ALA A 55 -8.45 -1.59 -9.82
C ALA A 55 -8.78 -1.51 -11.32
N ASP A 56 -8.63 -0.34 -11.98
CA ASP A 56 -9.37 -0.03 -13.20
C ASP A 56 -8.68 -0.31 -14.55
N ARG A 57 -7.35 -0.39 -14.65
CA ARG A 57 -6.69 -0.36 -15.97
C ARG A 57 -5.52 -1.31 -16.16
N GLU A 58 -4.96 -1.81 -15.10
CA GLU A 58 -3.80 -2.71 -15.13
C GLU A 58 -4.22 -4.10 -14.65
N PRO A 59 -3.50 -5.16 -14.98
CA PRO A 59 -3.88 -6.52 -14.56
C PRO A 59 -4.15 -6.68 -13.07
N HIS A 60 -3.45 -5.89 -12.24
CA HIS A 60 -3.54 -5.94 -10.78
C HIS A 60 -3.87 -4.60 -10.13
N GLY A 61 -4.24 -3.58 -10.94
CA GLY A 61 -4.55 -2.23 -10.47
C GLY A 61 -3.31 -1.36 -10.29
N THR A 62 -3.57 -0.16 -9.80
CA THR A 62 -2.55 0.87 -9.57
C THR A 62 -2.68 1.40 -8.14
N LEU A 63 -1.56 1.54 -7.45
CA LEU A 63 -1.48 2.22 -6.16
C LEU A 63 -1.11 3.68 -6.37
N PHE A 64 -1.80 4.59 -5.67
CA PHE A 64 -1.51 6.02 -5.65
C PHE A 64 -1.13 6.47 -4.26
N GLY A 65 -0.15 7.37 -4.16
CA GLY A 65 0.31 7.96 -2.92
C GLY A 65 1.10 9.24 -3.17
N HIS A 66 1.61 9.83 -2.11
CA HIS A 66 2.53 10.95 -2.22
C HIS A 66 3.62 10.88 -1.15
N PHE A 67 4.80 11.39 -1.49
CA PHE A 67 5.89 11.61 -0.55
C PHE A 67 5.93 13.09 -0.13
N ALA A 68 6.41 13.37 1.09
CA ALA A 68 6.96 14.68 1.35
C ALA A 68 8.15 14.91 0.38
N ARG A 69 8.29 16.11 -0.18
CA ARG A 69 9.37 16.41 -1.13
C ARG A 69 10.77 16.24 -0.52
N ALA A 70 10.89 16.45 0.79
CA ALA A 70 12.12 16.22 1.54
C ALA A 70 12.43 14.73 1.82
N ASN A 71 11.48 13.82 1.54
CA ASN A 71 11.72 12.39 1.74
C ASN A 71 12.71 11.88 0.68
N PRO A 72 13.78 11.17 1.06
CA PRO A 72 14.73 10.59 0.11
C PRO A 72 14.08 9.72 -0.98
N HIS A 73 12.97 9.03 -0.67
CA HIS A 73 12.18 8.30 -1.66
C HIS A 73 11.74 9.18 -2.84
N ALA A 74 11.35 10.45 -2.59
CA ALA A 74 10.94 11.37 -3.64
C ALA A 74 12.06 11.70 -4.65
N GLN A 75 13.31 11.54 -4.26
CA GLN A 75 14.48 11.83 -5.10
C GLN A 75 14.94 10.63 -5.93
N ILE A 76 14.72 9.40 -5.44
CA ILE A 76 15.33 8.18 -5.96
C ILE A 76 14.30 7.28 -6.64
N ALA A 77 13.01 7.46 -6.34
CA ALA A 77 11.97 6.49 -6.67
C ALA A 77 11.57 6.43 -8.14
N ALA A 78 11.93 7.39 -8.98
CA ALA A 78 11.51 7.40 -10.38
C ALA A 78 12.04 6.17 -11.15
N GLY A 79 11.13 5.29 -11.59
CA GLY A 79 11.47 4.04 -12.29
C GLY A 79 11.96 2.90 -11.37
N ALA A 80 12.05 3.13 -10.06
CA ALA A 80 12.52 2.11 -9.12
C ALA A 80 11.46 1.01 -8.92
N GLN A 81 11.95 -0.23 -8.75
CA GLN A 81 11.10 -1.32 -8.28
C GLN A 81 10.79 -1.12 -6.81
N ALA A 82 9.57 -1.39 -6.40
CA ALA A 82 9.14 -1.27 -5.02
C ALA A 82 8.24 -2.42 -4.59
N ILE A 83 8.22 -2.62 -3.28
CA ILE A 83 7.27 -3.52 -2.61
C ILE A 83 6.47 -2.67 -1.63
N ALA A 84 5.16 -2.66 -1.78
CA ALA A 84 4.24 -2.10 -0.80
C ALA A 84 3.65 -3.25 0.03
N ILE A 85 3.84 -3.21 1.35
CA ILE A 85 3.36 -4.21 2.29
C ILE A 85 2.18 -3.64 3.05
N PHE A 86 1.03 -4.30 2.93
CA PHE A 86 -0.20 -3.96 3.65
C PHE A 86 -0.43 -4.98 4.76
N HIS A 87 -0.56 -4.47 5.98
CA HIS A 87 -0.79 -5.29 7.16
C HIS A 87 -2.28 -5.27 7.52
N GLY A 88 -2.92 -6.42 7.40
CA GLY A 88 -4.30 -6.64 7.84
C GLY A 88 -4.38 -7.11 9.30
N PRO A 89 -5.50 -7.73 9.69
CA PRO A 89 -5.68 -8.27 11.03
C PRO A 89 -4.61 -9.30 11.37
N HIS A 90 -4.16 -9.28 12.61
CA HIS A 90 -3.23 -10.28 13.13
C HIS A 90 -3.49 -10.52 14.62
N ALA A 91 -3.29 -11.76 15.07
CA ALA A 91 -3.46 -12.13 16.47
C ALA A 91 -2.59 -13.33 16.85
N TYR A 92 -2.15 -13.33 18.08
CA TYR A 92 -1.62 -14.52 18.74
C TYR A 92 -2.75 -15.49 19.01
N VAL A 93 -2.51 -16.78 18.77
CA VAL A 93 -3.45 -17.89 19.03
C VAL A 93 -2.86 -18.78 20.10
N SER A 94 -3.48 -18.77 21.27
CA SER A 94 -3.04 -19.56 22.41
C SER A 94 -3.49 -21.03 22.29
N PRO A 95 -2.62 -22.00 22.65
CA PRO A 95 -3.02 -23.39 22.83
C PRO A 95 -4.19 -23.57 23.78
N SER A 96 -4.31 -22.69 24.79
CA SER A 96 -5.40 -22.76 25.78
C SER A 96 -6.82 -22.58 25.21
N TRP A 97 -6.94 -22.15 23.95
CA TRP A 97 -8.23 -21.98 23.27
C TRP A 97 -8.75 -23.26 22.60
N TYR A 98 -7.90 -24.30 22.51
CA TYR A 98 -8.27 -25.58 21.91
C TYR A 98 -8.84 -26.56 22.95
N ALA A 99 -9.64 -27.48 22.48
CA ALA A 99 -10.22 -28.53 23.35
C ALA A 99 -9.14 -29.45 24.00
N ASP A 100 -8.01 -29.63 23.31
CA ASP A 100 -6.83 -30.31 23.81
C ASP A 100 -5.60 -29.43 23.72
N PRO A 101 -5.33 -28.58 24.72
CA PRO A 101 -4.18 -27.69 24.74
C PRO A 101 -2.82 -28.42 24.69
N ALA A 102 -2.75 -29.66 25.15
CA ALA A 102 -1.49 -30.41 25.23
C ALA A 102 -0.98 -30.86 23.84
N SER A 103 -1.88 -31.00 22.87
CA SER A 103 -1.56 -31.35 21.49
C SER A 103 -1.38 -30.12 20.57
N ALA A 104 -1.67 -28.91 21.06
CA ALA A 104 -1.60 -27.69 20.29
C ALA A 104 -0.30 -26.91 20.54
N VAL A 105 0.09 -26.09 19.58
CA VAL A 105 1.24 -25.17 19.69
C VAL A 105 0.80 -23.71 19.55
N PRO A 106 1.48 -22.78 20.22
CA PRO A 106 1.19 -21.36 20.02
C PRO A 106 1.54 -20.93 18.60
N THR A 107 0.73 -20.05 18.04
CA THR A 107 0.96 -19.51 16.68
C THR A 107 0.48 -18.07 16.56
N TRP A 108 0.75 -17.45 15.41
CA TRP A 108 0.16 -16.20 14.97
C TRP A 108 -0.65 -16.43 13.71
N ASN A 109 -1.89 -15.94 13.70
CA ASN A 109 -2.66 -15.78 12.48
C ASN A 109 -2.57 -14.34 12.03
N TYR A 110 -2.37 -14.13 10.73
CA TYR A 110 -2.26 -12.80 10.17
C TYR A 110 -2.67 -12.78 8.69
N ALA A 111 -3.05 -11.60 8.21
CA ALA A 111 -3.27 -11.32 6.80
C ALA A 111 -2.32 -10.21 6.36
N VAL A 112 -1.54 -10.47 5.32
CA VAL A 112 -0.58 -9.52 4.74
C VAL A 112 -0.68 -9.59 3.22
N ALA A 113 -0.65 -8.44 2.55
CA ALA A 113 -0.53 -8.39 1.09
C ALA A 113 0.75 -7.65 0.69
N HIS A 114 1.47 -8.21 -0.28
CA HIS A 114 2.62 -7.57 -0.92
C HIS A 114 2.24 -7.19 -2.35
N ALA A 115 2.29 -5.90 -2.66
CA ALA A 115 2.14 -5.39 -4.01
C ALA A 115 3.52 -4.99 -4.56
N HIS A 116 3.92 -5.65 -5.63
CA HIS A 116 5.18 -5.37 -6.33
C HIS A 116 4.90 -4.50 -7.55
N GLY A 117 5.76 -3.53 -7.82
CA GLY A 117 5.57 -2.68 -8.99
C GLY A 117 6.69 -1.68 -9.19
N THR A 118 6.50 -0.83 -10.20
CA THR A 118 7.45 0.24 -10.53
C THR A 118 6.85 1.58 -10.14
N ILE A 119 7.63 2.40 -9.44
CA ILE A 119 7.21 3.74 -9.02
C ILE A 119 7.34 4.70 -10.21
N GLU A 120 6.27 5.43 -10.48
CA GLU A 120 6.24 6.55 -11.41
C GLU A 120 5.88 7.82 -10.64
N LEU A 121 6.80 8.77 -10.57
CA LEU A 121 6.55 10.06 -9.91
C LEU A 121 5.64 10.94 -10.80
N ALA A 122 4.82 11.77 -10.17
CA ALA A 122 4.07 12.81 -10.85
C ALA A 122 5.04 13.78 -11.54
N ARG A 123 4.73 14.13 -12.78
CA ARG A 123 5.57 15.00 -13.62
C ARG A 123 5.56 16.46 -13.20
N ASP A 124 4.43 16.88 -12.62
CA ASP A 124 4.18 18.26 -12.26
C ASP A 124 3.23 18.41 -11.07
N ALA A 125 2.94 19.65 -10.70
CA ALA A 125 2.02 20.00 -9.62
C ALA A 125 0.57 19.58 -9.92
N ALA A 126 0.16 19.56 -11.17
CA ALA A 126 -1.21 19.20 -11.55
C ALA A 126 -1.43 17.68 -11.35
N GLU A 127 -0.48 16.84 -11.75
CA GLU A 127 -0.54 15.39 -11.48
C GLU A 127 -0.46 15.11 -9.98
N THR A 128 0.41 15.79 -9.23
CA THR A 128 0.48 15.68 -7.77
C THR A 128 -0.86 16.05 -7.13
N ARG A 129 -1.49 17.13 -7.60
CA ARG A 129 -2.80 17.55 -7.13
C ARG A 129 -3.88 16.52 -7.43
N ALA A 130 -3.87 15.92 -8.61
CA ALA A 130 -4.83 14.86 -8.98
C ALA A 130 -4.72 13.64 -8.06
N VAL A 131 -3.51 13.22 -7.70
CA VAL A 131 -3.30 12.15 -6.70
C VAL A 131 -3.88 12.55 -5.34
N LEU A 132 -3.62 13.77 -4.88
CA LEU A 132 -4.13 14.27 -3.60
C LEU A 132 -5.67 14.28 -3.59
N ASP A 133 -6.32 14.75 -4.66
CA ASP A 133 -7.77 14.79 -4.77
C ASP A 133 -8.40 13.38 -4.74
N LEU A 134 -7.79 12.40 -5.41
CA LEU A 134 -8.19 10.99 -5.33
C LEU A 134 -8.13 10.46 -3.89
N MET A 135 -7.04 10.74 -3.18
CA MET A 135 -6.85 10.30 -1.80
C MET A 135 -7.85 10.96 -0.84
N ILE A 136 -8.06 12.28 -0.97
CA ILE A 136 -9.06 13.01 -0.19
C ILE A 136 -10.46 12.43 -0.42
N HIS A 137 -10.85 12.27 -1.67
CA HIS A 137 -12.15 11.69 -2.02
C HIS A 137 -12.34 10.31 -1.35
N ARG A 138 -11.33 9.45 -1.43
CA ARG A 138 -11.40 8.11 -0.85
C ARG A 138 -11.50 8.13 0.67
N PHE A 139 -10.67 8.92 1.35
CA PHE A 139 -10.61 8.89 2.82
C PHE A 139 -11.70 9.73 3.50
N GLU A 140 -12.33 10.63 2.77
CA GLU A 140 -13.47 11.42 3.27
C GLU A 140 -14.84 10.82 2.93
N ALA A 141 -14.94 9.90 1.94
CA ALA A 141 -16.20 9.38 1.41
C ALA A 141 -17.15 8.75 2.45
N GLY A 142 -16.61 8.22 3.56
CA GLY A 142 -17.40 7.60 4.63
C GLY A 142 -17.85 8.55 5.74
N ARG A 143 -17.54 9.85 5.67
CA ARG A 143 -17.86 10.82 6.73
C ARG A 143 -19.23 11.45 6.48
N ALA A 144 -19.96 11.76 7.55
CA ALA A 144 -21.27 12.43 7.47
C ALA A 144 -21.14 13.81 6.79
N THR A 145 -20.02 14.50 7.00
CA THR A 145 -19.68 15.76 6.32
C THR A 145 -18.26 15.63 5.77
N PRO A 146 -18.10 15.15 4.52
CA PRO A 146 -16.79 15.01 3.92
C PRO A 146 -16.06 16.35 3.83
N TRP A 147 -14.81 16.38 4.27
CA TRP A 147 -13.97 17.56 4.10
C TRP A 147 -13.64 17.79 2.62
N LYS A 148 -13.67 19.04 2.21
CA LYS A 148 -13.32 19.46 0.85
C LYS A 148 -12.12 20.39 0.89
N LEU A 149 -11.23 20.22 -0.07
CA LEU A 149 -10.06 21.08 -0.22
C LEU A 149 -10.47 22.48 -0.68
N GLY A 150 -10.70 23.36 0.28
CA GLY A 150 -11.15 24.75 0.06
C GLY A 150 -10.11 25.80 0.47
N LEU A 151 -8.82 25.50 0.26
CA LEU A 151 -7.72 26.44 0.55
C LEU A 151 -7.66 27.53 -0.53
N ASP A 152 -7.19 28.72 -0.14
CA ASP A 152 -6.84 29.75 -1.12
C ASP A 152 -5.74 29.25 -2.07
N PRO A 153 -5.64 29.82 -3.29
CA PRO A 153 -4.74 29.30 -4.33
C PRO A 153 -3.26 29.32 -3.94
N GLU A 154 -2.81 30.30 -3.19
CA GLU A 154 -1.40 30.45 -2.79
C GLU A 154 -1.03 29.39 -1.76
N ARG A 155 -1.84 29.21 -0.74
CA ARG A 155 -1.65 28.17 0.28
C ARG A 155 -1.73 26.77 -0.31
N LEU A 156 -2.66 26.55 -1.24
CA LEU A 156 -2.79 25.30 -1.97
C LEU A 156 -1.53 24.99 -2.77
N ALA A 157 -1.02 25.97 -3.54
CA ALA A 157 0.19 25.81 -4.32
C ALA A 157 1.41 25.49 -3.44
N ALA A 158 1.55 26.16 -2.29
CA ALA A 158 2.61 25.87 -1.34
C ALA A 158 2.53 24.44 -0.77
N MET A 159 1.33 23.97 -0.42
CA MET A 159 1.13 22.62 0.10
C MET A 159 1.39 21.54 -0.96
N VAL A 160 0.89 21.71 -2.18
CA VAL A 160 1.17 20.79 -3.29
C VAL A 160 2.66 20.81 -3.63
N GLY A 161 3.31 21.98 -3.55
CA GLY A 161 4.75 22.11 -3.75
C GLY A 161 5.61 21.36 -2.71
N ALA A 162 5.09 21.12 -1.51
CA ALA A 162 5.78 20.42 -0.44
C ALA A 162 5.74 18.87 -0.57
N ILE A 163 4.97 18.36 -1.52
CA ILE A 163 4.81 16.92 -1.76
C ILE A 163 5.13 16.54 -3.22
N VAL A 164 5.26 15.24 -3.47
CA VAL A 164 5.39 14.65 -4.80
C VAL A 164 4.42 13.47 -4.89
N GLY A 165 3.43 13.57 -5.76
CA GLY A 165 2.52 12.47 -6.07
C GLY A 165 3.26 11.35 -6.81
N PHE A 166 2.78 10.12 -6.64
CA PHE A 166 3.29 8.99 -7.41
C PHE A 166 2.21 7.93 -7.61
N ARG A 167 2.48 7.03 -8.55
CA ARG A 167 1.74 5.79 -8.73
C ARG A 167 2.68 4.60 -8.82
N ILE A 168 2.16 3.42 -8.48
CA ILE A 168 2.83 2.13 -8.64
C ILE A 168 1.92 1.25 -9.47
N ARG A 169 2.35 0.82 -10.65
CA ARG A 169 1.66 -0.19 -11.44
C ARG A 169 1.98 -1.55 -10.85
N VAL A 170 0.94 -2.22 -10.34
CA VAL A 170 1.07 -3.53 -9.68
C VAL A 170 1.23 -4.62 -10.75
N LYS A 171 2.22 -5.50 -10.54
CA LYS A 171 2.59 -6.60 -11.45
C LYS A 171 2.02 -7.92 -10.99
#